data_52f8d51f0e848b5ac84f6074dc32a171
#
_entry.id   52f8d51f0e848b5ac84f6074dc32a171
#
_cell.length_a   1.000
_cell.length_b   1.000
_cell.length_c   1.000
_cell.angle_alpha   90.00
_cell.angle_beta   90.00
_cell.angle_gamma   90.00
#
_symmetry.space_group_name_H-M   'P 1'
#
loop_
_entity.id
_entity.type
_entity.pdbx_description
1 polymer ?
#
loop_
_entity_poly.entity_id
_entity_poly.type
_entity_poly.pdbx_seq_one_letter_code
_entity_poly.pdbx_strand_id
1 'polypeptide(L)'
;KYLANYKRADKYTPDLSVVYGLKARAYLTMENWAKAEEYAKKAQAGYTMLNEEQFLSRTSGFNSVNDSWMFAVTYKESDANILDNDGDSSWGAQMIIEVSESGCGYAANYGAPKRIDNHLYNTIPATDFRKKSFVDFAINDMDKAEALEALAAYSDSPSGIWATGESTVSGVVGGLQVKFRPKNGEHYDQYA
;
A
#
# COMPACT_ATOMS: atom_id res chain seq x y z
N LYS A 1 -32.15 4.42 -3.66
CA LYS A 1 -33.25 5.11 -2.97
C LYS A 1 -33.05 5.13 -1.45
N TYR A 2 -32.71 3.98 -0.84
CA TYR A 2 -32.53 3.87 0.63
C TYR A 2 -31.30 4.60 1.18
N LEU A 3 -30.25 4.78 0.39
CA LEU A 3 -28.99 5.42 0.82
C LEU A 3 -28.95 6.94 0.54
N ALA A 4 -29.99 7.53 -0.03
CA ALA A 4 -29.96 8.94 -0.45
C ALA A 4 -29.70 9.92 0.72
N ASN A 5 -30.22 9.59 1.90
CA ASN A 5 -30.08 10.39 3.12
C ASN A 5 -29.28 9.68 4.23
N TYR A 6 -28.69 8.54 3.91
CA TYR A 6 -27.91 7.80 4.86
C TYR A 6 -26.54 8.44 5.05
N LYS A 7 -26.17 8.68 6.29
CA LYS A 7 -24.83 9.13 6.71
C LYS A 7 -24.17 8.00 7.46
N ARG A 8 -23.10 7.46 6.91
CA ARG A 8 -22.31 6.42 7.57
C ARG A 8 -21.51 7.01 8.74
N ALA A 9 -21.29 6.20 9.77
CA ALA A 9 -20.47 6.57 10.93
C ALA A 9 -18.96 6.49 10.64
N ASP A 10 -18.58 5.58 9.72
CA ASP A 10 -17.18 5.28 9.39
C ASP A 10 -17.04 4.87 7.91
N LYS A 11 -15.82 4.60 7.48
CA LYS A 11 -15.52 4.18 6.09
C LYS A 11 -15.63 2.66 5.88
N TYR A 12 -16.03 1.92 6.87
CA TYR A 12 -16.21 0.46 6.81
C TYR A 12 -17.65 0.07 6.46
N THR A 13 -18.55 1.04 6.45
CA THR A 13 -19.95 0.87 6.06
C THR A 13 -20.20 1.50 4.70
N PRO A 14 -20.79 0.76 3.74
CA PRO A 14 -21.09 1.31 2.42
C PRO A 14 -22.11 2.46 2.49
N ASP A 15 -21.86 3.52 1.75
CA ASP A 15 -22.78 4.62 1.54
C ASP A 15 -23.09 4.82 0.05
N LEU A 16 -23.76 5.92 -0.29
CA LEU A 16 -24.13 6.21 -1.66
C LEU A 16 -22.91 6.41 -2.57
N SER A 17 -21.79 6.93 -2.05
CA SER A 17 -20.57 7.10 -2.83
C SER A 17 -19.97 5.77 -3.27
N VAL A 18 -19.98 4.78 -2.37
CA VAL A 18 -19.54 3.40 -2.68
C VAL A 18 -20.42 2.79 -3.77
N VAL A 19 -21.75 2.99 -3.68
CA VAL A 19 -22.67 2.52 -4.73
C VAL A 19 -22.37 3.18 -6.08
N TYR A 20 -22.06 4.46 -6.10
CA TYR A 20 -21.65 5.14 -7.33
C TYR A 20 -20.34 4.59 -7.88
N GLY A 21 -19.36 4.31 -7.03
CA GLY A 21 -18.10 3.68 -7.42
C GLY A 21 -18.31 2.30 -8.07
N LEU A 22 -19.14 1.46 -7.45
CA LEU A 22 -19.52 0.15 -8.02
C LEU A 22 -20.25 0.28 -9.36
N LYS A 23 -21.16 1.26 -9.49
CA LYS A 23 -21.83 1.55 -10.78
C LYS A 23 -20.84 2.01 -11.84
N ALA A 24 -19.90 2.88 -11.50
CA ALA A 24 -18.84 3.31 -12.41
C ALA A 24 -18.05 2.10 -12.95
N ARG A 25 -17.65 1.18 -12.07
CA ARG A 25 -16.95 -0.05 -12.46
C ARG A 25 -17.81 -0.93 -13.37
N ALA A 26 -19.09 -1.13 -13.05
CA ALA A 26 -19.98 -1.92 -13.87
C ALA A 26 -20.14 -1.31 -15.27
N TYR A 27 -20.35 0.00 -15.39
CA TYR A 27 -20.45 0.67 -16.69
C TYR A 27 -19.12 0.67 -17.46
N LEU A 28 -17.99 0.73 -16.77
CA LEU A 28 -16.66 0.59 -17.38
C LEU A 28 -16.53 -0.80 -18.05
N THR A 29 -16.90 -1.87 -17.33
CA THR A 29 -16.89 -3.24 -17.86
C THR A 29 -17.88 -3.43 -19.03
N MET A 30 -18.97 -2.67 -19.02
CA MET A 30 -19.96 -2.65 -20.11
C MET A 30 -19.54 -1.73 -21.28
N GLU A 31 -18.35 -1.14 -21.25
CA GLU A 31 -17.84 -0.18 -22.24
C GLU A 31 -18.76 1.06 -22.42
N ASN A 32 -19.58 1.36 -21.43
CA ASN A 32 -20.41 2.57 -21.42
C ASN A 32 -19.63 3.71 -20.75
N TRP A 33 -18.68 4.28 -21.49
CA TRP A 33 -17.71 5.27 -21.00
C TRP A 33 -18.39 6.51 -20.42
N ALA A 34 -19.44 7.01 -21.05
CA ALA A 34 -20.15 8.20 -20.59
C ALA A 34 -20.79 7.99 -19.20
N LYS A 35 -21.43 6.85 -18.98
CA LYS A 35 -21.99 6.52 -17.66
C LYS A 35 -20.91 6.16 -16.64
N ALA A 36 -19.85 5.51 -17.06
CA ALA A 36 -18.72 5.23 -16.19
C ALA A 36 -18.12 6.54 -15.65
N GLU A 37 -17.89 7.53 -16.50
CA GLU A 37 -17.41 8.85 -16.11
C GLU A 37 -18.40 9.58 -15.19
N GLU A 38 -19.69 9.61 -15.55
CA GLU A 38 -20.73 10.24 -14.73
C GLU A 38 -20.74 9.71 -13.30
N TYR A 39 -20.75 8.38 -13.15
CA TYR A 39 -20.79 7.76 -11.82
C TYR A 39 -19.47 7.84 -11.09
N ALA A 40 -18.33 7.85 -11.77
CA ALA A 40 -17.03 8.07 -11.14
C ALA A 40 -16.94 9.49 -10.54
N LYS A 41 -17.40 10.52 -11.26
CA LYS A 41 -17.49 11.90 -10.73
C LYS A 41 -18.39 12.01 -9.51
N LYS A 42 -19.54 11.30 -9.50
CA LYS A 42 -20.42 11.25 -8.32
C LYS A 42 -19.78 10.51 -7.15
N ALA A 43 -19.04 9.45 -7.42
CA ALA A 43 -18.39 8.64 -6.40
C ALA A 43 -17.30 9.42 -5.69
N GLN A 44 -16.46 10.13 -6.42
CA GLN A 44 -15.30 10.86 -5.85
C GLN A 44 -15.68 12.18 -5.16
N ALA A 45 -16.91 12.65 -5.31
CA ALA A 45 -17.34 13.90 -4.67
C ALA A 45 -17.24 13.79 -3.14
N GLY A 46 -16.48 14.70 -2.53
CA GLY A 46 -16.24 14.70 -1.08
C GLY A 46 -15.03 13.88 -0.62
N TYR A 47 -14.24 13.35 -1.54
CA TYR A 47 -12.94 12.72 -1.25
C TYR A 47 -11.80 13.58 -1.75
N THR A 48 -10.71 13.58 -1.00
CA THR A 48 -9.49 14.33 -1.33
C THR A 48 -8.34 13.36 -1.54
N MET A 49 -7.65 13.50 -2.66
CA MET A 49 -6.44 12.72 -2.90
C MET A 49 -5.35 13.13 -1.93
N LEU A 50 -4.55 12.16 -1.47
CA LEU A 50 -3.39 12.44 -0.65
C LEU A 50 -2.38 13.26 -1.46
N ASN A 51 -1.79 14.28 -0.82
CA ASN A 51 -0.62 14.95 -1.34
C ASN A 51 0.64 14.08 -1.13
N GLU A 52 1.80 14.54 -1.61
CA GLU A 52 3.05 13.79 -1.53
C GLU A 52 3.43 13.45 -0.09
N GLU A 53 3.40 14.43 0.82
CA GLU A 53 3.74 14.24 2.22
C GLU A 53 2.83 13.19 2.89
N GLN A 54 1.53 13.33 2.70
CA GLN A 54 0.55 12.38 3.24
C GLN A 54 0.72 10.98 2.66
N PHE A 55 0.95 10.87 1.36
CA PHE A 55 1.09 9.58 0.68
C PHE A 55 2.35 8.82 1.10
N LEU A 56 3.45 9.55 1.31
CA LEU A 56 4.74 8.97 1.71
C LEU A 56 4.91 8.84 3.23
N SER A 57 3.95 9.34 4.01
CA SER A 57 4.01 9.25 5.47
C SER A 57 4.07 7.79 5.93
N ARG A 58 5.00 7.50 6.83
CA ARG A 58 5.19 6.16 7.40
C ARG A 58 4.15 5.81 8.46
N THR A 59 3.59 6.82 9.11
CA THR A 59 2.68 6.65 10.26
C THR A 59 1.22 6.90 9.93
N SER A 60 0.92 7.76 8.98
CA SER A 60 -0.44 8.19 8.64
C SER A 60 -0.75 8.10 7.14
N GLY A 61 0.11 7.49 6.36
CA GLY A 61 -0.03 7.39 4.92
C GLY A 61 -1.07 6.37 4.48
N PHE A 62 -0.66 5.49 3.59
CA PHE A 62 -1.56 4.54 2.95
C PHE A 62 -2.21 3.55 3.93
N ASN A 63 -1.57 3.23 5.05
CA ASN A 63 -2.05 2.27 6.05
C ASN A 63 -3.01 2.87 7.08
N SER A 64 -3.38 4.13 6.95
CA SER A 64 -4.30 4.81 7.89
C SER A 64 -5.55 5.29 7.16
N VAL A 65 -6.69 5.21 7.83
CA VAL A 65 -7.94 5.77 7.32
C VAL A 65 -7.77 7.26 7.07
N ASN A 66 -8.04 7.70 5.86
CA ASN A 66 -7.86 9.09 5.44
C ASN A 66 -8.93 9.52 4.44
N ASP A 67 -8.89 10.78 4.00
CA ASP A 67 -9.94 11.36 3.15
C ASP A 67 -9.93 10.86 1.71
N SER A 68 -8.88 10.16 1.27
CA SER A 68 -8.86 9.51 -0.05
C SER A 68 -9.58 8.16 -0.08
N TRP A 69 -9.87 7.57 1.08
CA TRP A 69 -10.52 6.27 1.15
C TRP A 69 -12.04 6.40 1.01
N MET A 70 -12.57 5.68 0.05
CA MET A 70 -14.02 5.60 -0.15
C MET A 70 -14.64 4.50 0.72
N PHE A 71 -14.01 3.35 0.78
CA PHE A 71 -14.48 2.19 1.52
C PHE A 71 -13.32 1.26 1.83
N ALA A 72 -13.33 0.68 3.01
CA ALA A 72 -12.36 -0.33 3.41
C ALA A 72 -13.04 -1.44 4.21
N VAL A 73 -12.45 -2.62 4.19
CA VAL A 73 -12.76 -3.70 5.12
C VAL A 73 -11.73 -3.65 6.22
N THR A 74 -12.16 -3.62 7.46
CA THR A 74 -11.25 -3.72 8.60
C THR A 74 -11.16 -5.13 9.10
N TYR A 75 -9.99 -5.47 9.57
CA TYR A 75 -9.74 -6.63 10.39
C TYR A 75 -9.22 -6.17 11.73
N LYS A 76 -9.65 -6.81 12.80
CA LYS A 76 -9.18 -6.56 14.16
C LYS A 76 -8.67 -7.86 14.74
N GLU A 77 -7.69 -7.77 15.61
CA GLU A 77 -7.14 -8.91 16.33
C GLU A 77 -8.22 -9.74 17.05
N SER A 78 -9.30 -9.06 17.50
CA SER A 78 -10.45 -9.71 18.14
C SER A 78 -11.43 -10.37 17.18
N ASP A 79 -11.25 -10.25 15.86
CA ASP A 79 -12.16 -10.82 14.89
C ASP A 79 -12.00 -12.35 14.86
N ALA A 80 -13.14 -13.05 14.83
CA ALA A 80 -13.13 -14.51 14.72
C ALA A 80 -12.45 -14.94 13.41
N ASN A 81 -11.62 -15.98 13.48
CA ASN A 81 -10.84 -16.54 12.38
C ASN A 81 -9.60 -15.75 11.96
N ILE A 82 -9.18 -14.75 12.72
CA ILE A 82 -7.83 -14.24 12.63
C ILE A 82 -6.98 -15.02 13.63
N LEU A 83 -6.06 -15.82 13.13
CA LEU A 83 -5.17 -16.64 13.94
C LEU A 83 -3.89 -15.86 14.27
N ASP A 84 -3.25 -16.19 15.38
CA ASP A 84 -2.13 -15.43 15.98
C ASP A 84 -0.97 -15.14 15.04
N ASN A 85 -0.76 -15.94 14.02
CA ASN A 85 0.32 -15.77 13.04
C ASN A 85 -0.17 -15.65 11.60
N ASP A 86 -1.46 -15.47 11.40
CA ASP A 86 -2.05 -15.38 10.07
C ASP A 86 -1.91 -13.99 9.43
N GLY A 87 -1.36 -13.02 10.14
CA GLY A 87 -0.94 -11.76 9.58
C GLY A 87 -0.05 -11.96 8.35
N ASP A 88 0.82 -12.94 8.40
CA ASP A 88 1.70 -13.31 7.29
C ASP A 88 0.93 -13.80 6.06
N SER A 89 -0.27 -14.29 6.22
CA SER A 89 -1.13 -14.78 5.15
C SER A 89 -2.01 -13.69 4.54
N SER A 90 -2.07 -12.50 5.15
CA SER A 90 -2.84 -11.39 4.61
C SER A 90 -2.23 -10.83 3.33
N TRP A 91 -3.08 -10.24 2.47
CA TRP A 91 -2.56 -9.56 1.28
C TRP A 91 -1.63 -8.39 1.64
N GLY A 92 -1.94 -7.65 2.71
CA GLY A 92 -1.09 -6.57 3.21
C GLY A 92 0.29 -7.07 3.63
N ALA A 93 0.35 -8.13 4.41
CA ALA A 93 1.60 -8.74 4.85
C ALA A 93 2.49 -9.19 3.69
N GLN A 94 1.91 -9.74 2.62
CA GLN A 94 2.65 -10.14 1.43
C GLN A 94 3.28 -8.97 0.67
N MET A 95 2.87 -7.73 0.97
CA MET A 95 3.44 -6.52 0.37
C MET A 95 4.51 -5.87 1.25
N ILE A 96 4.59 -6.22 2.54
CA ILE A 96 5.56 -5.64 3.46
C ILE A 96 6.91 -6.30 3.25
N ILE A 97 7.93 -5.49 3.00
CA ILE A 97 9.29 -5.93 2.71
C ILE A 97 10.27 -5.69 3.86
N GLU A 98 9.86 -4.92 4.87
CA GLU A 98 10.71 -4.62 6.01
C GLU A 98 10.76 -5.83 6.95
N VAL A 99 11.96 -6.31 7.23
CA VAL A 99 12.19 -7.25 8.34
C VAL A 99 12.36 -6.41 9.60
N SER A 100 11.43 -6.55 10.54
CA SER A 100 11.57 -5.99 11.88
C SER A 100 12.05 -7.04 12.87
N GLU A 101 12.44 -6.61 14.07
CA GLU A 101 12.77 -7.54 15.16
C GLU A 101 11.58 -8.43 15.54
N SER A 102 10.36 -7.97 15.32
CA SER A 102 9.13 -8.75 15.51
C SER A 102 8.84 -9.76 14.40
N GLY A 103 9.65 -9.81 13.34
CA GLY A 103 9.45 -10.72 12.21
C GLY A 103 8.31 -10.31 11.28
N CYS A 104 7.89 -9.05 11.29
CA CYS A 104 6.86 -8.53 10.42
C CYS A 104 7.28 -8.55 8.94
N GLY A 105 6.33 -8.81 8.08
CA GLY A 105 6.56 -8.83 6.62
C GLY A 105 6.75 -10.22 6.04
N TYR A 106 5.68 -10.82 5.54
CA TYR A 106 5.71 -12.11 4.87
C TYR A 106 6.70 -12.15 3.71
N ALA A 107 6.70 -11.13 2.87
CA ALA A 107 7.59 -11.06 1.72
C ALA A 107 9.07 -11.07 2.12
N ALA A 108 9.41 -10.43 3.23
CA ALA A 108 10.76 -10.42 3.78
C ALA A 108 11.14 -11.79 4.33
N ASN A 109 10.28 -12.38 5.14
CA ASN A 109 10.56 -13.63 5.84
C ASN A 109 10.67 -14.84 4.90
N TYR A 110 9.90 -14.85 3.81
CA TYR A 110 9.82 -15.99 2.88
C TYR A 110 10.51 -15.74 1.54
N GLY A 111 11.28 -14.66 1.41
CA GLY A 111 12.05 -14.38 0.20
C GLY A 111 11.22 -14.14 -1.06
N ALA A 112 9.98 -13.69 -0.91
CA ALA A 112 9.05 -13.45 -2.02
C ALA A 112 8.63 -11.96 -2.16
N PRO A 113 9.57 -10.99 -2.09
CA PRO A 113 9.23 -9.58 -2.13
C PRO A 113 8.62 -9.18 -3.48
N LYS A 114 7.63 -8.31 -3.43
CA LYS A 114 7.02 -7.73 -4.63
C LYS A 114 7.84 -6.55 -5.11
N ARG A 115 8.17 -6.55 -6.39
CA ARG A 115 8.97 -5.52 -7.04
C ARG A 115 8.25 -4.95 -8.24
N ILE A 116 8.55 -3.70 -8.55
CA ILE A 116 8.19 -3.13 -9.84
C ILE A 116 9.19 -3.61 -10.90
N ASP A 117 8.72 -3.86 -12.11
CA ASP A 117 9.58 -4.07 -13.26
C ASP A 117 10.42 -2.82 -13.56
N ASN A 118 11.72 -3.00 -13.84
CA ASN A 118 12.65 -1.88 -14.08
C ASN A 118 12.23 -1.02 -15.27
N HIS A 119 11.74 -1.64 -16.35
CA HIS A 119 11.27 -0.88 -17.50
C HIS A 119 10.08 0.00 -17.14
N LEU A 120 9.10 -0.57 -16.41
CA LEU A 120 7.94 0.16 -15.92
C LEU A 120 8.36 1.30 -14.98
N TYR A 121 9.27 1.05 -14.02
CA TYR A 121 9.79 2.07 -13.12
C TYR A 121 10.40 3.27 -13.88
N ASN A 122 11.15 3.00 -14.93
CA ASN A 122 11.78 4.05 -15.74
C ASN A 122 10.78 4.84 -16.59
N THR A 123 9.58 4.32 -16.84
CA THR A 123 8.50 5.07 -17.51
C THR A 123 7.76 6.04 -16.58
N ILE A 124 7.88 5.88 -15.26
CA ILE A 124 7.25 6.78 -14.30
C ILE A 124 8.04 8.11 -14.30
N PRO A 125 7.39 9.24 -14.61
CA PRO A 125 8.06 10.54 -14.59
C PRO A 125 8.65 10.85 -13.21
N ALA A 126 9.80 11.54 -13.18
CA ALA A 126 10.40 11.97 -11.91
C ALA A 126 9.52 12.97 -11.12
N THR A 127 8.59 13.64 -11.80
CA THR A 127 7.60 14.52 -11.18
C THR A 127 6.43 13.79 -10.54
N ASP A 128 6.28 12.49 -10.77
CA ASP A 128 5.26 11.67 -10.12
C ASP A 128 5.83 11.13 -8.80
N PHE A 129 5.41 11.73 -7.69
CA PHE A 129 5.89 11.35 -6.36
C PHE A 129 5.59 9.87 -6.00
N ARG A 130 4.63 9.23 -6.67
CA ARG A 130 4.32 7.80 -6.45
C ARG A 130 5.49 6.89 -6.83
N LYS A 131 6.42 7.37 -7.66
CA LYS A 131 7.69 6.69 -7.95
C LYS A 131 8.49 6.40 -6.68
N LYS A 132 8.42 7.29 -5.68
CA LYS A 132 9.07 7.12 -4.37
C LYS A 132 8.47 6.02 -3.50
N SER A 133 7.38 5.36 -3.95
CA SER A 133 6.85 4.13 -3.34
C SER A 133 7.68 2.89 -3.65
N PHE A 134 8.71 3.04 -4.46
CA PHE A 134 9.63 1.96 -4.80
C PHE A 134 11.07 2.39 -4.50
N VAL A 135 11.86 1.46 -4.01
CA VAL A 135 13.30 1.66 -3.83
C VAL A 135 13.93 1.92 -5.20
N ASP A 136 14.77 2.96 -5.31
CA ASP A 136 15.45 3.28 -6.56
C ASP A 136 16.41 2.16 -6.97
N PHE A 137 16.43 1.85 -8.25
CA PHE A 137 17.31 0.82 -8.80
C PHE A 137 18.80 1.18 -8.73
N ALA A 138 19.14 2.48 -8.62
CA ALA A 138 20.53 2.92 -8.43
C ALA A 138 21.17 2.33 -7.17
N ILE A 139 20.37 1.93 -6.17
CA ILE A 139 20.87 1.31 -4.94
C ILE A 139 21.57 -0.03 -5.21
N ASN A 140 21.22 -0.72 -6.28
CA ASN A 140 21.86 -2.00 -6.63
C ASN A 140 23.34 -1.87 -7.02
N ASP A 141 23.78 -0.68 -7.41
CA ASP A 141 25.15 -0.37 -7.83
C ASP A 141 26.00 0.23 -6.69
N MET A 142 25.42 0.41 -5.50
CA MET A 142 26.07 0.97 -4.31
C MET A 142 26.71 -0.13 -3.47
N ASP A 143 27.77 0.24 -2.74
CA ASP A 143 28.23 -0.63 -1.66
C ASP A 143 27.22 -0.64 -0.49
N LYS A 144 27.39 -1.60 0.44
CA LYS A 144 26.44 -1.79 1.53
C LYS A 144 26.26 -0.54 2.40
N ALA A 145 27.32 0.21 2.66
CA ALA A 145 27.25 1.37 3.54
C ALA A 145 26.49 2.52 2.87
N GLU A 146 26.80 2.78 1.62
CA GLU A 146 26.10 3.77 0.79
C GLU A 146 24.61 3.39 0.61
N ALA A 147 24.36 2.10 0.36
CA ALA A 147 23.00 1.60 0.19
C ALA A 147 22.16 1.75 1.47
N LEU A 148 22.72 1.48 2.66
CA LEU A 148 22.01 1.65 3.92
C LEU A 148 21.69 3.12 4.19
N GLU A 149 22.57 4.05 3.86
CA GLU A 149 22.32 5.48 3.97
C GLU A 149 21.18 5.90 3.02
N ALA A 150 21.20 5.47 1.77
CA ALA A 150 20.15 5.75 0.81
C ALA A 150 18.80 5.13 1.21
N LEU A 151 18.81 3.91 1.77
CA LEU A 151 17.59 3.22 2.23
C LEU A 151 16.94 3.90 3.43
N ALA A 152 17.67 4.70 4.21
CA ALA A 152 17.08 5.48 5.31
C ALA A 152 15.99 6.47 4.83
N ALA A 153 16.01 6.87 3.56
CA ALA A 153 14.93 7.66 2.97
C ALA A 153 13.60 6.89 2.83
N TYR A 154 13.66 5.57 2.80
CA TYR A 154 12.50 4.69 2.58
C TYR A 154 11.99 4.02 3.86
N SER A 155 12.84 3.78 4.84
CA SER A 155 12.51 2.95 6.00
C SER A 155 13.27 3.40 7.25
N ASP A 156 12.67 3.16 8.41
CA ASP A 156 13.35 3.28 9.71
C ASP A 156 14.20 2.04 10.00
N SER A 157 14.09 0.99 9.18
CA SER A 157 14.90 -0.22 9.21
C SER A 157 15.63 -0.47 7.88
N PRO A 158 16.61 0.37 7.50
CA PRO A 158 17.36 0.21 6.25
C PRO A 158 18.04 -1.16 6.13
N SER A 159 18.58 -1.65 7.24
CA SER A 159 19.20 -2.97 7.33
C SER A 159 18.22 -4.11 7.10
N GLY A 160 16.96 -3.95 7.52
CA GLY A 160 15.88 -4.90 7.25
C GLY A 160 15.56 -4.99 5.76
N ILE A 161 15.46 -3.84 5.08
CA ILE A 161 15.25 -3.83 3.62
C ILE A 161 16.43 -4.46 2.90
N TRP A 162 17.66 -4.13 3.31
CA TRP A 162 18.87 -4.72 2.74
C TRP A 162 18.88 -6.23 2.90
N ALA A 163 18.62 -6.74 4.11
CA ALA A 163 18.57 -8.19 4.38
C ALA A 163 17.49 -8.89 3.52
N THR A 164 16.35 -8.24 3.28
CA THR A 164 15.33 -8.74 2.36
C THR A 164 15.89 -8.89 0.94
N GLY A 165 16.64 -7.90 0.47
CA GLY A 165 17.29 -7.96 -0.83
C GLY A 165 18.33 -9.08 -0.90
N GLU A 166 19.19 -9.21 0.11
CA GLU A 166 20.22 -10.26 0.20
C GLU A 166 19.61 -11.67 0.24
N SER A 167 18.46 -11.85 0.91
CA SER A 167 17.80 -13.16 1.05
C SER A 167 17.04 -13.61 -0.18
N THR A 168 16.83 -12.75 -1.16
CA THR A 168 16.11 -13.10 -2.37
C THR A 168 17.01 -13.75 -3.42
N VAL A 169 16.40 -14.55 -4.30
CA VAL A 169 17.13 -15.23 -5.39
C VAL A 169 17.90 -14.27 -6.29
N SER A 170 17.45 -13.02 -6.39
CA SER A 170 18.10 -12.01 -7.23
C SER A 170 19.16 -11.16 -6.51
N GLY A 171 19.21 -11.21 -5.18
CA GLY A 171 20.17 -10.43 -4.40
C GLY A 171 20.10 -8.91 -4.55
N VAL A 172 19.00 -8.37 -5.08
CA VAL A 172 18.87 -6.95 -5.39
C VAL A 172 17.76 -6.28 -4.58
N VAL A 173 17.97 -5.05 -4.20
CA VAL A 173 17.07 -4.25 -3.35
C VAL A 173 16.22 -3.29 -4.20
N GLY A 174 16.75 -2.78 -5.29
CA GLY A 174 16.05 -1.85 -6.17
C GLY A 174 14.73 -2.40 -6.71
N GLY A 175 13.73 -1.55 -6.79
CA GLY A 175 12.39 -1.88 -7.25
C GLY A 175 11.48 -2.45 -6.16
N LEU A 176 11.97 -2.74 -4.95
CA LEU A 176 11.12 -3.16 -3.84
C LEU A 176 10.10 -2.07 -3.53
N GLN A 177 8.83 -2.47 -3.31
CA GLN A 177 7.80 -1.53 -2.94
C GLN A 177 7.89 -1.18 -1.45
N VAL A 178 7.70 0.09 -1.11
CA VAL A 178 7.72 0.61 0.27
C VAL A 178 6.44 1.33 0.65
N LYS A 179 5.39 1.15 -0.12
CA LYS A 179 4.08 1.75 0.12
C LYS A 179 3.36 1.13 1.32
N PHE A 180 3.46 -0.18 1.46
CA PHE A 180 2.86 -0.93 2.56
C PHE A 180 3.93 -1.18 3.62
N ARG A 181 3.68 -0.67 4.82
CA ARG A 181 4.62 -0.71 5.94
C ARG A 181 3.88 -1.03 7.23
N PRO A 182 4.51 -1.73 8.17
CA PRO A 182 3.96 -1.83 9.50
C PRO A 182 3.96 -0.44 10.15
N LYS A 183 2.86 -0.09 10.79
CA LYS A 183 2.66 1.26 11.36
C LYS A 183 3.58 1.53 12.55
N ASN A 184 3.74 0.54 13.43
CA ASN A 184 4.56 0.64 14.63
C ASN A 184 5.74 -0.37 14.58
N GLY A 185 5.98 -1.03 13.45
CA GLY A 185 6.97 -2.08 13.33
C GLY A 185 6.59 -3.39 14.01
N GLU A 186 5.34 -3.55 14.39
CA GLU A 186 4.84 -4.73 15.07
C GLU A 186 4.20 -5.71 14.09
N HIS A 187 4.33 -6.99 14.42
CA HIS A 187 3.83 -8.09 13.59
C HIS A 187 2.34 -7.97 13.25
N TYR A 188 1.52 -7.62 14.20
CA TYR A 188 0.06 -7.48 14.03
C TYR A 188 -0.39 -6.18 13.33
N ASP A 189 0.49 -5.22 13.13
CA ASP A 189 0.18 -4.01 12.35
C ASP A 189 -0.14 -4.31 10.88
N GLN A 190 0.12 -5.53 10.45
CA GLN A 190 -0.16 -6.02 9.10
C GLN A 190 -1.67 -6.17 8.82
N TYR A 191 -2.50 -6.11 9.85
CA TYR A 191 -3.96 -6.21 9.74
C TYR A 191 -4.67 -4.88 9.46
N ALA A 192 -3.98 -3.78 9.55
CA ALA A 192 -4.57 -2.45 9.43
C ALA A 192 -4.92 -2.08 7.98
#